data_84a9564108750d3d55549e1081bb5fac
#
_entry.id   84a9564108750d3d55549e1081bb5fac
#
_cell.length_a   1.000
_cell.length_b   1.000
_cell.length_c   1.000
_cell.angle_alpha   90.00
_cell.angle_beta   90.00
_cell.angle_gamma   90.00
#
_symmetry.space_group_name_H-M   'P 1'
#
loop_
_entity.id
_entity.type
_entity.pdbx_description
1 polymer ?
#
loop_
_entity_poly.entity_id
_entity_poly.type
_entity_poly.pdbx_seq_one_letter_code
_entity_poly.pdbx_strand_id
1 'polypeptide(L)'
;MSTEHIVQSYDDELANLTNAILQMGGLVESQITATVSAITNRDSAAAEKIIENDREIDELEVAVERQVVSMLALRQPMADDLRAVIGALRISSDLERMGDLAANIAKRTIALSSVDQFPALSSLRAMALIVQTMVKNSLDAFIDNDHEKAMSTWREDEKVDE
;
A
#
# COMPACT_ATOMS: atom_id res chain seq x y z
N MET A 1 -25.79 9.14 -28.41
CA MET A 1 -25.01 8.40 -27.38
C MET A 1 -25.66 8.71 -26.04
N SER A 2 -26.22 7.71 -25.37
CA SER A 2 -27.06 7.94 -24.20
C SER A 2 -26.23 8.29 -22.99
N THR A 3 -26.76 9.09 -22.12
CA THR A 3 -26.19 9.49 -20.81
C THR A 3 -25.81 8.25 -19.97
N GLU A 4 -26.54 7.14 -20.13
CA GLU A 4 -26.26 5.85 -19.50
C GLU A 4 -24.88 5.29 -19.83
N HIS A 5 -24.42 5.37 -21.10
CA HIS A 5 -23.09 4.88 -21.49
C HIS A 5 -21.94 5.70 -20.87
N ILE A 6 -22.18 6.99 -20.61
CA ILE A 6 -21.18 7.86 -20.02
C ILE A 6 -21.05 7.57 -18.52
N VAL A 7 -22.17 7.37 -17.83
CA VAL A 7 -22.20 7.02 -16.40
C VAL A 7 -21.55 5.66 -16.17
N GLN A 8 -21.95 4.63 -16.96
CA GLN A 8 -21.38 3.29 -16.85
C GLN A 8 -19.85 3.28 -17.08
N SER A 9 -19.37 4.06 -18.05
CA SER A 9 -17.92 4.20 -18.30
C SER A 9 -17.17 4.86 -17.14
N TYR A 10 -17.81 5.76 -16.39
CA TYR A 10 -17.21 6.40 -15.23
C TYR A 10 -17.15 5.44 -14.03
N ASP A 11 -18.22 4.69 -13.79
CA ASP A 11 -18.27 3.67 -12.74
C ASP A 11 -17.21 2.58 -12.97
N ASP A 12 -17.00 2.16 -14.22
CA ASP A 12 -15.95 1.22 -14.61
C ASP A 12 -14.54 1.80 -14.33
N GLU A 13 -14.32 3.09 -14.58
CA GLU A 13 -13.05 3.78 -14.30
C GLU A 13 -12.78 3.86 -12.79
N LEU A 14 -13.80 4.16 -11.97
CA LEU A 14 -13.68 4.14 -10.50
C LEU A 14 -13.39 2.73 -9.96
N ALA A 15 -14.08 1.73 -10.49
CA ALA A 15 -13.83 0.34 -10.13
C ALA A 15 -12.38 -0.10 -10.46
N ASN A 16 -11.88 0.28 -11.64
CA ASN A 16 -10.51 0.00 -12.04
C ASN A 16 -9.50 0.70 -11.12
N LEU A 17 -9.76 1.94 -10.73
CA LEU A 17 -8.92 2.69 -9.79
C LEU A 17 -8.88 2.01 -8.41
N THR A 18 -10.04 1.60 -7.90
CA THR A 18 -10.14 0.84 -6.65
C THR A 18 -9.38 -0.49 -6.72
N ASN A 19 -9.52 -1.22 -7.82
CA ASN A 19 -8.79 -2.47 -8.03
C ASN A 19 -7.27 -2.28 -8.06
N ALA A 20 -6.77 -1.20 -8.67
CA ALA A 20 -5.35 -0.87 -8.66
C ALA A 20 -4.83 -0.61 -7.25
N ILE A 21 -5.57 0.14 -6.42
CA ILE A 21 -5.25 0.35 -5.01
C ILE A 21 -5.21 -0.96 -4.23
N LEU A 22 -6.18 -1.87 -4.46
CA LEU A 22 -6.19 -3.18 -3.82
C LEU A 22 -5.00 -4.05 -4.22
N GLN A 23 -4.63 -4.02 -5.49
CA GLN A 23 -3.46 -4.73 -5.99
C GLN A 23 -2.18 -4.19 -5.33
N MET A 24 -2.00 -2.88 -5.27
CA MET A 24 -0.87 -2.25 -4.56
C MET A 24 -0.84 -2.66 -3.09
N GLY A 25 -1.99 -2.63 -2.40
CA GLY A 25 -2.12 -3.04 -1.01
C GLY A 25 -1.67 -4.48 -0.78
N GLY A 26 -2.12 -5.41 -1.61
CA GLY A 26 -1.70 -6.82 -1.54
C GLY A 26 -0.19 -7.03 -1.77
N LEU A 27 0.41 -6.26 -2.69
CA LEU A 27 1.86 -6.28 -2.92
C LEU A 27 2.62 -5.74 -1.70
N VAL A 28 2.19 -4.63 -1.13
CA VAL A 28 2.79 -4.03 0.08
C VAL A 28 2.72 -4.99 1.26
N GLU A 29 1.56 -5.59 1.54
CA GLU A 29 1.42 -6.60 2.60
C GLU A 29 2.38 -7.79 2.41
N SER A 30 2.47 -8.28 1.17
CA SER A 30 3.38 -9.37 0.82
C SER A 30 4.84 -8.96 1.01
N GLN A 31 5.20 -7.74 0.59
CA GLN A 31 6.55 -7.20 0.69
C GLN A 31 6.97 -7.00 2.15
N ILE A 32 6.09 -6.46 3.02
CA ILE A 32 6.34 -6.34 4.46
C ILE A 32 6.59 -7.73 5.07
N THR A 33 5.75 -8.71 4.75
CA THR A 33 5.90 -10.09 5.23
C THR A 33 7.25 -10.70 4.83
N ALA A 34 7.58 -10.58 3.55
CA ALA A 34 8.85 -11.09 3.00
C ALA A 34 10.05 -10.40 3.66
N THR A 35 9.97 -9.08 3.87
CA THR A 35 11.04 -8.29 4.50
C THR A 35 11.32 -8.73 5.94
N VAL A 36 10.26 -8.93 6.73
CA VAL A 36 10.41 -9.43 8.12
C VAL A 36 10.98 -10.84 8.14
N SER A 37 10.57 -11.70 7.20
CA SER A 37 11.16 -13.03 7.06
C SER A 37 12.64 -12.97 6.67
N ALA A 38 12.99 -12.14 5.68
CA ALA A 38 14.37 -11.99 5.20
C ALA A 38 15.31 -11.49 6.31
N ILE A 39 14.92 -10.47 7.08
CA ILE A 39 15.75 -9.96 8.18
C ILE A 39 15.87 -10.95 9.32
N THR A 40 14.79 -11.67 9.64
CA THR A 40 14.78 -12.69 10.72
C THR A 40 15.70 -13.86 10.40
N ASN A 41 15.68 -14.31 9.14
CA ASN A 41 16.47 -15.45 8.66
C ASN A 41 17.84 -15.05 8.10
N ARG A 42 18.14 -13.74 8.03
CA ARG A 42 19.35 -13.18 7.40
C ARG A 42 19.52 -13.63 5.94
N ASP A 43 18.40 -13.72 5.25
CA ASP A 43 18.34 -14.18 3.86
C ASP A 43 18.59 -13.03 2.89
N SER A 44 19.85 -12.85 2.50
CA SER A 44 20.23 -11.81 1.55
C SER A 44 19.62 -12.04 0.15
N ALA A 45 19.43 -13.30 -0.27
CA ALA A 45 18.84 -13.59 -1.58
C ALA A 45 17.34 -13.25 -1.60
N ALA A 46 16.61 -13.51 -0.50
CA ALA A 46 15.25 -13.04 -0.35
C ALA A 46 15.17 -11.50 -0.32
N ALA A 47 16.11 -10.85 0.36
CA ALA A 47 16.18 -9.39 0.42
C ALA A 47 16.43 -8.75 -0.96
N GLU A 48 17.28 -9.33 -1.79
CA GLU A 48 17.50 -8.88 -3.17
C GLU A 48 16.21 -8.94 -4.01
N LYS A 49 15.44 -10.03 -3.89
CA LYS A 49 14.16 -10.16 -4.59
C LYS A 49 13.12 -9.12 -4.15
N ILE A 50 13.11 -8.77 -2.87
CA ILE A 50 12.21 -7.73 -2.35
C ILE A 50 12.53 -6.38 -3.01
N ILE A 51 13.82 -6.04 -3.12
CA ILE A 51 14.27 -4.80 -3.76
C ILE A 51 13.91 -4.79 -5.26
N GLU A 52 14.00 -5.92 -5.93
CA GLU A 52 13.63 -6.04 -7.35
C GLU A 52 12.11 -5.90 -7.56
N ASN A 53 11.31 -6.51 -6.67
CA ASN A 53 9.86 -6.52 -6.77
C ASN A 53 9.21 -5.17 -6.43
N ASP A 54 9.91 -4.30 -5.72
CA ASP A 54 9.45 -2.96 -5.36
C ASP A 54 9.02 -2.14 -6.60
N ARG A 55 9.71 -2.35 -7.72
CA ARG A 55 9.37 -1.74 -9.01
C ARG A 55 7.90 -1.96 -9.45
N GLU A 56 7.29 -3.09 -9.07
CA GLU A 56 5.91 -3.37 -9.44
C GLU A 56 4.94 -2.40 -8.74
N ILE A 57 5.25 -2.02 -7.50
CA ILE A 57 4.48 -1.03 -6.73
C ILE A 57 4.65 0.36 -7.35
N ASP A 58 5.88 0.74 -7.73
CA ASP A 58 6.18 2.01 -8.40
C ASP A 58 5.41 2.15 -9.72
N GLU A 59 5.41 1.08 -10.53
CA GLU A 59 4.70 1.06 -11.82
C GLU A 59 3.19 1.21 -11.64
N LEU A 60 2.62 0.61 -10.58
CA LEU A 60 1.21 0.76 -10.25
C LEU A 60 0.88 2.16 -9.74
N GLU A 61 1.73 2.78 -8.92
CA GLU A 61 1.53 4.17 -8.49
C GLU A 61 1.46 5.10 -9.71
N VAL A 62 2.41 4.99 -10.63
CA VAL A 62 2.43 5.80 -11.86
C VAL A 62 1.18 5.54 -12.72
N ALA A 63 0.67 4.30 -12.76
CA ALA A 63 -0.55 3.96 -13.49
C ALA A 63 -1.79 4.61 -12.84
N VAL A 64 -1.88 4.56 -11.50
CA VAL A 64 -2.95 5.23 -10.72
C VAL A 64 -2.92 6.74 -10.96
N GLU A 65 -1.75 7.38 -10.88
CA GLU A 65 -1.60 8.81 -11.13
C GLU A 65 -2.12 9.19 -12.52
N ARG A 66 -1.71 8.46 -13.56
CA ARG A 66 -2.16 8.70 -14.94
C ARG A 66 -3.68 8.54 -15.09
N GLN A 67 -4.25 7.52 -14.45
CA GLN A 67 -5.68 7.27 -14.47
C GLN A 67 -6.43 8.41 -13.78
N VAL A 68 -5.99 8.85 -12.60
CA VAL A 68 -6.57 9.97 -11.85
C VAL A 68 -6.53 11.25 -12.69
N VAL A 69 -5.39 11.59 -13.29
CA VAL A 69 -5.25 12.79 -14.15
C VAL A 69 -6.22 12.71 -15.34
N SER A 70 -6.35 11.54 -15.97
CA SER A 70 -7.29 11.32 -17.07
C SER A 70 -8.75 11.51 -16.64
N MET A 71 -9.14 10.93 -15.49
CA MET A 71 -10.48 11.06 -14.94
C MET A 71 -10.82 12.51 -14.61
N LEU A 72 -9.90 13.25 -13.99
CA LEU A 72 -10.09 14.67 -13.66
C LEU A 72 -10.27 15.52 -14.92
N ALA A 73 -9.46 15.26 -15.96
CA ALA A 73 -9.49 16.03 -17.20
C ALA A 73 -10.73 15.75 -18.05
N LEU A 74 -11.16 14.50 -18.13
CA LEU A 74 -12.22 14.06 -19.08
C LEU A 74 -13.59 14.02 -18.45
N ARG A 75 -13.69 13.69 -17.15
CA ARG A 75 -14.97 13.45 -16.46
C ARG A 75 -15.40 14.60 -15.57
N GLN A 76 -14.47 15.43 -15.12
CA GLN A 76 -14.71 16.56 -14.20
C GLN A 76 -15.56 16.11 -12.98
N PRO A 77 -15.12 15.10 -12.21
CA PRO A 77 -15.87 14.57 -11.10
C PRO A 77 -16.19 15.66 -10.07
N MET A 78 -17.32 15.55 -9.41
CA MET A 78 -17.78 16.53 -8.43
C MET A 78 -18.04 15.89 -7.06
N ALA A 79 -17.92 16.69 -6.04
CA ALA A 79 -18.26 16.32 -4.65
C ALA A 79 -17.60 14.99 -4.20
N ASP A 80 -18.39 13.96 -3.98
CA ASP A 80 -17.92 12.68 -3.42
C ASP A 80 -17.06 11.91 -4.40
N ASP A 81 -17.36 11.96 -5.70
CA ASP A 81 -16.56 11.35 -6.74
C ASP A 81 -15.15 11.96 -6.79
N LEU A 82 -15.06 13.29 -6.71
CA LEU A 82 -13.77 13.98 -6.66
C LEU A 82 -12.96 13.57 -5.43
N ARG A 83 -13.64 13.42 -4.26
CA ARG A 83 -12.97 12.96 -3.04
C ARG A 83 -12.46 11.54 -3.18
N ALA A 84 -13.23 10.64 -3.80
CA ALA A 84 -12.82 9.25 -4.03
C ALA A 84 -11.57 9.18 -4.92
N VAL A 85 -11.57 9.92 -6.05
CA VAL A 85 -10.44 9.97 -6.99
C VAL A 85 -9.18 10.55 -6.33
N ILE A 86 -9.30 11.66 -5.60
CA ILE A 86 -8.15 12.26 -4.87
C ILE A 86 -7.72 11.36 -3.70
N GLY A 87 -8.66 10.69 -3.03
CA GLY A 87 -8.37 9.72 -1.97
C GLY A 87 -7.52 8.57 -2.50
N ALA A 88 -7.90 7.99 -3.63
CA ALA A 88 -7.15 6.91 -4.28
C ALA A 88 -5.71 7.34 -4.65
N LEU A 89 -5.52 8.55 -5.18
CA LEU A 89 -4.19 9.08 -5.48
C LEU A 89 -3.31 9.19 -4.23
N ARG A 90 -3.87 9.63 -3.10
CA ARG A 90 -3.12 9.72 -1.85
C ARG A 90 -2.77 8.35 -1.29
N ILE A 91 -3.74 7.43 -1.31
CA ILE A 91 -3.52 6.05 -0.84
C ILE A 91 -2.44 5.36 -1.68
N SER A 92 -2.43 5.55 -3.02
CA SER A 92 -1.38 4.96 -3.86
C SER A 92 0.01 5.46 -3.49
N SER A 93 0.17 6.75 -3.24
CA SER A 93 1.46 7.32 -2.82
C SER A 93 1.89 6.86 -1.42
N ASP A 94 0.94 6.70 -0.49
CA ASP A 94 1.25 6.15 0.83
C ASP A 94 1.64 4.66 0.75
N LEU A 95 0.99 3.88 -0.12
CA LEU A 95 1.33 2.46 -0.36
C LEU A 95 2.70 2.32 -1.02
N GLU A 96 3.05 3.13 -2.01
CA GLU A 96 4.39 3.16 -2.60
C GLU A 96 5.44 3.46 -1.53
N ARG A 97 5.22 4.49 -0.71
CA ARG A 97 6.13 4.82 0.38
C ARG A 97 6.31 3.66 1.38
N MET A 98 5.27 2.87 1.63
CA MET A 98 5.38 1.67 2.47
C MET A 98 6.23 0.59 1.80
N GLY A 99 6.07 0.38 0.49
CA GLY A 99 6.92 -0.48 -0.33
C GLY A 99 8.39 -0.06 -0.24
N ASP A 100 8.67 1.20 -0.50
CA ASP A 100 10.00 1.80 -0.39
C ASP A 100 10.65 1.56 0.99
N LEU A 101 9.89 1.72 2.08
CA LEU A 101 10.39 1.46 3.43
C LEU A 101 10.72 -0.03 3.63
N ALA A 102 9.90 -0.94 3.12
CA ALA A 102 10.16 -2.37 3.16
C ALA A 102 11.41 -2.74 2.34
N ALA A 103 11.57 -2.18 1.13
CA ALA A 103 12.77 -2.34 0.30
C ALA A 103 14.02 -1.77 1.00
N ASN A 104 13.90 -0.65 1.72
CA ASN A 104 15.00 -0.08 2.50
C ASN A 104 15.40 -0.97 3.68
N ILE A 105 14.46 -1.64 4.34
CA ILE A 105 14.78 -2.66 5.36
C ILE A 105 15.48 -3.86 4.71
N ALA A 106 15.04 -4.30 3.53
CA ALA A 106 15.70 -5.36 2.79
C ALA A 106 17.15 -5.02 2.42
N LYS A 107 17.42 -3.80 1.96
CA LYS A 107 18.81 -3.30 1.71
C LYS A 107 19.67 -3.38 2.98
N ARG A 108 19.10 -3.01 4.14
CA ARG A 108 19.81 -3.11 5.43
C ARG A 108 20.00 -4.56 5.87
N THR A 109 19.07 -5.47 5.54
CA THR A 109 19.21 -6.90 5.79
C THR A 109 20.46 -7.48 5.12
N ILE A 110 20.71 -7.11 3.87
CA ILE A 110 21.92 -7.52 3.13
C ILE A 110 23.18 -7.00 3.85
N ALA A 111 23.18 -5.72 4.24
CA ALA A 111 24.31 -5.11 4.94
C ALA A 111 24.59 -5.75 6.31
N LEU A 112 23.55 -6.19 7.01
CA LEU A 112 23.62 -6.79 8.35
C LEU A 112 23.81 -8.32 8.33
N SER A 113 23.81 -8.96 7.16
CA SER A 113 23.90 -10.43 7.05
C SER A 113 25.21 -11.00 7.66
N SER A 114 26.26 -10.20 7.70
CA SER A 114 27.60 -10.55 8.25
C SER A 114 27.79 -10.14 9.72
N VAL A 115 26.81 -9.50 10.36
CA VAL A 115 26.92 -9.00 11.75
C VAL A 115 26.28 -9.99 12.72
N ASP A 116 26.93 -10.22 13.88
CA ASP A 116 26.40 -11.09 14.95
C ASP A 116 25.09 -10.54 15.54
N GLN A 117 24.34 -11.42 16.18
CA GLN A 117 22.95 -11.30 16.62
C GLN A 117 22.47 -9.89 17.00
N PHE A 118 21.35 -9.50 16.40
CA PHE A 118 20.63 -8.27 16.71
C PHE A 118 19.44 -8.58 17.66
N PRO A 119 19.45 -8.13 18.93
CA PRO A 119 18.43 -8.53 19.93
C PRO A 119 17.01 -8.06 19.63
N ALA A 120 16.82 -7.04 18.78
CA ALA A 120 15.54 -6.38 18.52
C ALA A 120 14.62 -7.10 17.48
N LEU A 121 15.00 -8.28 16.97
CA LEU A 121 14.24 -8.96 15.90
C LEU A 121 12.84 -9.41 16.34
N SER A 122 12.63 -9.74 17.62
CA SER A 122 11.30 -10.13 18.13
C SER A 122 10.32 -8.96 18.14
N SER A 123 10.78 -7.78 18.56
CA SER A 123 9.98 -6.56 18.55
C SER A 123 9.62 -6.14 17.13
N LEU A 124 10.58 -6.18 16.20
CA LEU A 124 10.35 -5.88 14.80
C LEU A 124 9.24 -6.75 14.19
N ARG A 125 9.23 -8.06 14.53
CA ARG A 125 8.21 -8.98 14.05
C ARG A 125 6.82 -8.63 14.62
N ALA A 126 6.75 -8.27 15.90
CA ALA A 126 5.49 -7.87 16.53
C ALA A 126 4.94 -6.57 15.90
N MET A 127 5.79 -5.56 15.72
CA MET A 127 5.43 -4.32 15.03
C MET A 127 4.92 -4.56 13.62
N ALA A 128 5.60 -5.40 12.85
CA ALA A 128 5.19 -5.71 11.49
C ALA A 128 3.80 -6.36 11.39
N LEU A 129 3.44 -7.23 12.33
CA LEU A 129 2.10 -7.84 12.39
C LEU A 129 1.01 -6.78 12.65
N ILE A 130 1.29 -5.81 13.53
CA ILE A 130 0.37 -4.70 13.78
C ILE A 130 0.21 -3.85 12.52
N VAL A 131 1.33 -3.44 11.91
CA VAL A 131 1.33 -2.64 10.67
C VAL A 131 0.57 -3.33 9.54
N GLN A 132 0.80 -4.63 9.30
CA GLN A 132 0.05 -5.40 8.30
C GLN A 132 -1.46 -5.39 8.58
N THR A 133 -1.86 -5.56 9.84
CA THR A 133 -3.27 -5.50 10.23
C THR A 133 -3.85 -4.10 9.97
N MET A 134 -3.09 -3.05 10.27
CA MET A 134 -3.52 -1.66 10.02
C MET A 134 -3.66 -1.38 8.52
N VAL A 135 -2.73 -1.83 7.68
CA VAL A 135 -2.82 -1.69 6.21
C VAL A 135 -4.08 -2.36 5.70
N LYS A 136 -4.30 -3.63 6.06
CA LYS A 136 -5.49 -4.37 5.67
C LYS A 136 -6.78 -3.66 6.10
N ASN A 137 -6.88 -3.27 7.37
CA ASN A 137 -8.06 -2.60 7.90
C ASN A 137 -8.31 -1.24 7.23
N SER A 138 -7.25 -0.51 6.87
CA SER A 138 -7.36 0.76 6.16
C SER A 138 -7.91 0.56 4.74
N LEU A 139 -7.43 -0.46 4.02
CA LEU A 139 -7.92 -0.80 2.69
C LEU A 139 -9.38 -1.28 2.71
N ASP A 140 -9.72 -2.15 3.66
CA ASP A 140 -11.10 -2.58 3.86
C ASP A 140 -12.02 -1.38 4.17
N ALA A 141 -11.58 -0.47 5.06
CA ALA A 141 -12.34 0.74 5.40
C ALA A 141 -12.54 1.67 4.18
N PHE A 142 -11.54 1.75 3.31
CA PHE A 142 -11.61 2.51 2.06
C PHE A 142 -12.64 1.91 1.10
N ILE A 143 -12.63 0.58 0.92
CA ILE A 143 -13.56 -0.12 0.02
C ILE A 143 -15.00 0.02 0.50
N ASP A 144 -15.20 -0.21 1.81
CA ASP A 144 -16.53 -0.25 2.43
C ASP A 144 -17.06 1.15 2.78
N ASN A 145 -16.26 2.22 2.57
CA ASN A 145 -16.53 3.57 3.08
C ASN A 145 -16.84 3.59 4.60
N ASP A 146 -16.16 2.72 5.36
CA ASP A 146 -16.38 2.55 6.80
C ASP A 146 -15.50 3.50 7.61
N HIS A 147 -16.10 4.64 7.99
CA HIS A 147 -15.44 5.66 8.80
C HIS A 147 -15.09 5.19 10.22
N GLU A 148 -15.91 4.30 10.81
CA GLU A 148 -15.66 3.79 12.16
C GLU A 148 -14.45 2.87 12.16
N LYS A 149 -14.35 2.00 11.15
CA LYS A 149 -13.18 1.13 10.94
C LYS A 149 -11.91 1.94 10.67
N ALA A 150 -11.98 2.96 9.83
CA ALA A 150 -10.86 3.87 9.58
C ALA A 150 -10.37 4.53 10.87
N MET A 151 -11.28 5.07 11.68
CA MET A 151 -10.95 5.71 12.96
C MET A 151 -10.42 4.73 14.00
N SER A 152 -10.91 3.48 14.03
CA SER A 152 -10.38 2.45 14.93
C SER A 152 -8.97 2.05 14.54
N THR A 153 -8.71 1.91 13.25
CA THR A 153 -7.38 1.59 12.71
C THR A 153 -6.38 2.71 13.01
N TRP A 154 -6.79 3.97 12.85
CA TRP A 154 -5.93 5.12 13.17
C TRP A 154 -5.49 5.13 14.66
N ARG A 155 -6.36 4.70 15.59
CA ARG A 155 -6.00 4.59 17.02
C ARG A 155 -5.05 3.43 17.34
N GLU A 156 -4.92 2.45 16.43
CA GLU A 156 -3.99 1.33 16.63
C GLU A 156 -2.53 1.74 16.45
N ASP A 157 -2.27 2.91 15.86
CA ASP A 157 -0.92 3.48 15.70
C ASP A 157 -0.18 3.62 17.04
N GLU A 158 -0.91 3.97 18.11
CA GLU A 158 -0.36 4.06 19.47
C GLU A 158 0.33 2.75 19.92
N LYS A 159 -0.16 1.58 19.45
CA LYS A 159 0.43 0.27 19.80
C LYS A 159 1.74 -0.02 19.07
N VAL A 160 2.02 0.69 17.98
CA VAL A 160 3.27 0.55 17.22
C VAL A 160 4.37 1.40 17.88
N ASP A 161 3.98 2.50 18.51
CA ASP A 161 4.89 3.43 19.18
C ASP A 161 5.33 2.96 20.58
N GLU A 162 4.61 2.02 21.23
CA GLU A 162 4.95 1.39 22.51
C GLU A 162 6.03 0.29 22.37
#